data_9ac3874c75279960fc1e1e2571d581ac
#
_entry.id   9ac3874c75279960fc1e1e2571d581ac
#
_cell.length_a   1.000
_cell.length_b   1.000
_cell.length_c   1.000
_cell.angle_alpha   90.00
_cell.angle_beta   90.00
_cell.angle_gamma   90.00
#
_symmetry.space_group_name_H-M   'P 1'
#
loop_
_entity.id
_entity.type
_entity.pdbx_description
1 polymer ?
#
loop_
_entity_poly.entity_id
_entity_poly.type
_entity_poly.pdbx_seq_one_letter_code
_entity_poly.pdbx_strand_id
1 'polypeptide(L)'
;DTVHGENGKHTGDVTWIDSTAYTLKKGATAQDLFEKALSDAGLDYEMSGNSYVSSITNAKEKVTLSELSNGPYSGWMYTINGKFVDYMSAVTLNDGDVMQFFYVDDYRTIDWAGNKTPQEAADEVAAMIEALPDVDKLSLDDAAAVGQAQSAYNALSDEAKALISKNLKTKLDAAVAKIAQLQKTNQKEF
;
A
#
# COMPACT_ATOMS: atom_id res chain seq x y z
N ASP A 1 1.14 -4.16 12.44
CA ASP A 1 1.61 -4.58 13.77
C ASP A 1 1.20 -6.02 14.04
N THR A 2 2.15 -6.94 14.11
CA THR A 2 1.86 -8.37 14.20
C THR A 2 1.76 -8.92 15.62
N VAL A 3 2.33 -8.30 16.63
CA VAL A 3 2.32 -8.80 18.01
C VAL A 3 2.54 -7.66 19.03
N HIS A 4 1.72 -6.63 19.00
CA HIS A 4 1.90 -5.51 19.90
C HIS A 4 0.62 -5.23 20.68
N GLY A 5 0.77 -5.20 21.93
CA GLY A 5 -0.23 -4.99 22.91
C GLY A 5 0.27 -5.50 24.24
N GLU A 6 -0.44 -5.19 25.29
CA GLU A 6 -0.09 -5.70 26.62
C GLU A 6 -0.04 -7.25 26.59
N ASN A 7 1.13 -7.81 26.86
CA ASN A 7 1.36 -9.26 26.89
C ASN A 7 1.14 -10.00 25.56
N GLY A 8 1.36 -9.36 24.43
CA GLY A 8 1.22 -9.99 23.12
C GLY A 8 -0.22 -10.38 22.75
N LYS A 9 -1.21 -9.64 23.26
CA LYS A 9 -2.64 -9.96 23.03
C LYS A 9 -3.12 -9.64 21.61
N HIS A 10 -2.41 -8.80 20.87
CA HIS A 10 -2.78 -8.43 19.52
C HIS A 10 -1.92 -9.18 18.53
N THR A 11 -2.54 -10.00 17.70
CA THR A 11 -1.92 -10.66 16.55
C THR A 11 -2.58 -10.14 15.28
N GLY A 12 -1.78 -9.66 14.32
CA GLY A 12 -2.27 -9.05 13.09
C GLY A 12 -2.47 -7.55 13.21
N ASP A 13 -3.13 -6.98 12.22
CA ASP A 13 -3.40 -5.54 12.16
C ASP A 13 -4.48 -5.14 13.18
N VAL A 14 -4.16 -4.17 14.01
CA VAL A 14 -5.10 -3.59 14.98
C VAL A 14 -5.38 -2.14 14.62
N THR A 15 -6.63 -1.82 14.40
CA THR A 15 -7.07 -0.46 14.09
C THR A 15 -7.38 0.30 15.37
N TRP A 16 -6.67 1.41 15.61
CA TRP A 16 -6.93 2.31 16.75
C TRP A 16 -7.90 3.43 16.41
N ILE A 17 -7.94 3.86 15.15
CA ILE A 17 -8.88 4.85 14.62
C ILE A 17 -9.48 4.27 13.34
N ASP A 18 -10.78 4.05 13.33
CA ASP A 18 -11.51 3.63 12.14
C ASP A 18 -11.52 4.73 11.08
N SER A 19 -11.79 4.36 9.83
CA SER A 19 -11.93 5.32 8.73
C SER A 19 -12.98 6.37 9.08
N THR A 20 -12.54 7.61 9.30
CA THR A 20 -13.34 8.72 9.79
C THR A 20 -13.14 9.96 8.92
N ALA A 21 -14.23 10.60 8.54
CA ALA A 21 -14.18 11.87 7.81
C ALA A 21 -14.01 13.04 8.78
N TYR A 22 -13.06 13.93 8.46
CA TYR A 22 -12.78 15.13 9.22
C TYR A 22 -13.02 16.38 8.38
N THR A 23 -13.64 17.37 8.97
CA THR A 23 -13.72 18.72 8.37
C THR A 23 -12.60 19.58 8.94
N LEU A 24 -11.75 20.07 8.06
CA LEU A 24 -10.62 20.93 8.41
C LEU A 24 -10.77 22.31 7.77
N LYS A 25 -10.01 23.29 8.28
CA LYS A 25 -9.93 24.60 7.65
C LYS A 25 -9.22 24.52 6.29
N LYS A 26 -9.54 25.42 5.38
CA LYS A 26 -8.82 25.54 4.10
C LYS A 26 -7.31 25.75 4.32
N GLY A 27 -6.51 24.94 3.62
CA GLY A 27 -5.06 24.98 3.74
C GLY A 27 -4.51 24.19 4.92
N ALA A 28 -5.33 23.35 5.56
CA ALA A 28 -4.87 22.44 6.59
C ALA A 28 -3.84 21.44 6.02
N THR A 29 -2.91 21.05 6.86
CA THR A 29 -1.85 20.09 6.53
C THR A 29 -2.21 18.68 6.96
N ALA A 30 -1.43 17.71 6.53
CA ALA A 30 -1.52 16.34 7.03
C ALA A 30 -1.28 16.30 8.55
N GLN A 31 -0.44 17.17 9.10
CA GLN A 31 -0.25 17.30 10.54
C GLN A 31 -1.51 17.77 11.26
N ASP A 32 -2.21 18.78 10.74
CA ASP A 32 -3.48 19.25 11.32
C ASP A 32 -4.52 18.11 11.38
N LEU A 33 -4.57 17.25 10.35
CA LEU A 33 -5.45 16.07 10.32
C LEU A 33 -5.02 15.04 11.35
N PHE A 34 -3.72 14.71 11.40
CA PHE A 34 -3.16 13.76 12.35
C PHE A 34 -3.46 14.18 13.80
N GLU A 35 -3.13 15.41 14.17
CA GLU A 35 -3.35 15.92 15.53
C GLU A 35 -4.82 15.90 15.92
N LYS A 36 -5.70 16.30 14.99
CA LYS A 36 -7.13 16.25 15.21
C LYS A 36 -7.63 14.82 15.41
N ALA A 37 -7.21 13.88 14.57
CA ALA A 37 -7.64 12.50 14.64
C ALA A 37 -7.22 11.83 15.95
N LEU A 38 -5.98 12.05 16.40
CA LEU A 38 -5.49 11.50 17.66
C LEU A 38 -6.21 12.13 18.87
N SER A 39 -6.40 13.45 18.84
CA SER A 39 -7.13 14.17 19.89
C SER A 39 -8.56 13.64 20.04
N ASP A 40 -9.29 13.48 18.92
CA ASP A 40 -10.66 13.00 18.92
C ASP A 40 -10.75 11.52 19.39
N ALA A 41 -9.72 10.73 19.12
CA ALA A 41 -9.63 9.34 19.55
C ALA A 41 -9.13 9.18 21.02
N GLY A 42 -8.60 10.23 21.62
CA GLY A 42 -7.99 10.19 22.97
C GLY A 42 -6.68 9.40 22.99
N LEU A 43 -5.89 9.54 21.92
CA LEU A 43 -4.55 8.97 21.83
C LEU A 43 -3.51 10.05 22.11
N ASP A 44 -2.52 9.71 22.93
CA ASP A 44 -1.38 10.58 23.19
C ASP A 44 -0.25 10.28 22.21
N TYR A 45 0.54 11.29 21.85
CA TYR A 45 1.66 11.11 20.92
C TYR A 45 2.84 12.01 21.29
N GLU A 46 4.01 11.60 20.83
CA GLU A 46 5.22 12.41 20.87
C GLU A 46 5.75 12.62 19.46
N MET A 47 6.15 13.85 19.17
CA MET A 47 6.78 14.22 17.89
C MET A 47 8.15 14.84 18.12
N SER A 48 9.09 14.56 17.23
CA SER A 48 10.41 15.16 17.18
C SER A 48 10.65 15.86 15.84
N GLY A 49 11.38 16.97 15.86
CA GLY A 49 11.74 17.71 14.65
C GLY A 49 10.55 18.16 13.81
N ASN A 50 10.64 17.99 12.49
CA ASN A 50 9.64 18.44 11.54
C ASN A 50 8.55 17.39 11.34
N SER A 51 7.62 17.25 12.30
CA SER A 51 6.46 16.37 12.19
C SER A 51 6.78 14.86 12.17
N TYR A 52 7.91 14.45 12.73
CA TYR A 52 8.23 13.05 12.88
C TYR A 52 7.59 12.49 14.16
N VAL A 53 6.71 11.50 14.03
CA VAL A 53 6.03 10.87 15.16
C VAL A 53 6.93 9.80 15.76
N SER A 54 7.44 10.05 16.96
CA SER A 54 8.31 9.12 17.66
C SER A 54 7.56 8.07 18.47
N SER A 55 6.37 8.41 19.00
CA SER A 55 5.52 7.44 19.71
C SER A 55 4.05 7.82 19.67
N ILE A 56 3.17 6.81 19.74
CA ILE A 56 1.74 6.97 20.01
C ILE A 56 1.35 6.00 21.13
N THR A 57 0.60 6.54 22.10
CA THR A 57 0.09 5.78 23.25
C THR A 57 -1.42 5.64 23.16
N ASN A 58 -1.89 4.40 23.18
CA ASN A 58 -3.29 4.07 23.39
C ASN A 58 -3.51 3.64 24.84
N ALA A 59 -3.95 4.56 25.68
CA ALA A 59 -4.16 4.31 27.09
C ALA A 59 -5.26 3.26 27.37
N LYS A 60 -6.25 3.14 26.48
CA LYS A 60 -7.34 2.14 26.61
C LYS A 60 -6.80 0.73 26.44
N GLU A 61 -5.90 0.55 25.48
CA GLU A 61 -5.25 -0.73 25.19
C GLU A 61 -3.99 -0.95 26.03
N LYS A 62 -3.55 0.07 26.76
CA LYS A 62 -2.30 0.11 27.55
C LYS A 62 -1.06 -0.21 26.70
N VAL A 63 -1.02 0.33 25.50
CA VAL A 63 0.05 0.12 24.52
C VAL A 63 0.65 1.44 24.13
N THR A 64 1.98 1.49 24.12
CA THR A 64 2.76 2.56 23.47
C THR A 64 3.61 1.93 22.38
N LEU A 65 3.45 2.40 21.15
CA LEU A 65 4.29 2.03 20.03
C LEU A 65 5.24 3.18 19.73
N SER A 66 6.53 2.92 19.94
CA SER A 66 7.59 3.91 19.73
C SER A 66 8.49 3.50 18.58
N GLU A 67 9.12 4.51 17.95
CA GLU A 67 10.20 4.30 17.01
C GLU A 67 11.25 3.33 17.59
N LEU A 68 11.70 2.39 16.78
CA LEU A 68 12.74 1.38 17.09
C LEU A 68 12.40 0.44 18.26
N SER A 69 11.21 0.52 18.86
CA SER A 69 10.86 -0.33 20.01
C SER A 69 10.66 -1.80 19.63
N ASN A 70 10.30 -2.08 18.37
CA ASN A 70 10.04 -3.43 17.86
C ASN A 70 11.11 -3.90 16.89
N GLY A 71 12.29 -3.32 16.97
CA GLY A 71 13.42 -3.64 16.11
C GLY A 71 14.02 -2.41 15.44
N PRO A 72 15.21 -2.55 14.85
CA PRO A 72 15.99 -1.41 14.33
C PRO A 72 15.37 -0.74 13.09
N TYR A 73 14.27 -1.26 12.59
CA TYR A 73 13.57 -0.77 11.40
C TYR A 73 12.08 -0.53 11.64
N SER A 74 11.66 -0.55 12.91
CA SER A 74 10.26 -0.30 13.27
C SER A 74 9.97 1.18 13.46
N GLY A 75 8.76 1.59 13.13
CA GLY A 75 8.34 2.99 13.30
C GLY A 75 6.99 3.32 12.70
N TRP A 76 6.62 4.57 12.85
CA TRP A 76 5.39 5.14 12.33
C TRP A 76 5.57 5.63 10.89
N MET A 77 4.62 5.30 10.05
CA MET A 77 4.59 5.65 8.64
C MET A 77 3.22 6.21 8.27
N TYR A 78 3.16 7.00 7.20
CA TYR A 78 1.88 7.48 6.69
C TYR A 78 1.89 7.65 5.18
N THR A 79 0.69 7.61 4.61
CA THR A 79 0.44 7.87 3.20
C THR A 79 -0.69 8.86 3.02
N ILE A 80 -0.68 9.59 1.91
CA ILE A 80 -1.81 10.34 1.40
C ILE A 80 -2.22 9.72 0.07
N ASN A 81 -3.48 9.29 -0.02
CA ASN A 81 -4.01 8.60 -1.20
C ASN A 81 -3.17 7.36 -1.60
N GLY A 82 -2.65 6.64 -0.60
CA GLY A 82 -1.82 5.46 -0.79
C GLY A 82 -0.38 5.74 -1.18
N LYS A 83 0.05 7.01 -1.25
CA LYS A 83 1.43 7.40 -1.56
C LYS A 83 2.16 7.91 -0.33
N PHE A 84 3.40 7.46 -0.15
CA PHE A 84 4.29 8.06 0.84
C PHE A 84 4.66 9.48 0.39
N VAL A 85 4.62 10.40 1.32
CA VAL A 85 4.84 11.82 1.07
C VAL A 85 5.83 12.38 2.09
N ASP A 86 6.24 13.63 1.89
CA ASP A 86 7.14 14.34 2.79
C ASP A 86 6.54 14.59 4.19
N TYR A 87 7.24 15.37 5.01
CA TYR A 87 6.81 15.71 6.37
C TYR A 87 5.36 16.19 6.43
N MET A 88 4.60 15.70 7.41
CA MET A 88 3.17 16.03 7.55
C MET A 88 2.88 17.52 7.57
N SER A 89 3.79 18.35 8.14
CA SER A 89 3.67 19.81 8.17
C SER A 89 3.85 20.48 6.80
N ALA A 90 4.47 19.80 5.83
CA ALA A 90 4.71 20.33 4.49
C ALA A 90 3.61 19.92 3.49
N VAL A 91 2.80 18.94 3.82
CA VAL A 91 1.76 18.40 2.94
C VAL A 91 0.43 19.09 3.19
N THR A 92 0.01 19.99 2.30
CA THR A 92 -1.32 20.60 2.34
C THR A 92 -2.35 19.64 1.78
N LEU A 93 -3.44 19.42 2.51
CA LEU A 93 -4.52 18.54 2.11
C LEU A 93 -5.54 19.24 1.20
N ASN A 94 -6.10 18.46 0.28
CA ASN A 94 -7.23 18.81 -0.56
C ASN A 94 -8.49 18.10 -0.08
N ASP A 95 -9.63 18.56 -0.55
CA ASP A 95 -10.91 17.89 -0.28
C ASP A 95 -10.91 16.48 -0.90
N GLY A 96 -11.30 15.51 -0.10
CA GLY A 96 -11.30 14.10 -0.50
C GLY A 96 -9.97 13.36 -0.33
N ASP A 97 -8.90 14.01 0.14
CA ASP A 97 -7.65 13.30 0.45
C ASP A 97 -7.85 12.30 1.60
N VAL A 98 -7.24 11.13 1.44
CA VAL A 98 -7.27 10.05 2.42
C VAL A 98 -5.89 9.87 3.03
N MET A 99 -5.77 10.12 4.33
CA MET A 99 -4.57 9.83 5.10
C MET A 99 -4.68 8.46 5.75
N GLN A 100 -3.66 7.63 5.57
CA GLN A 100 -3.49 6.39 6.32
C GLN A 100 -2.21 6.50 7.15
N PHE A 101 -2.33 6.30 8.46
CA PHE A 101 -1.22 6.34 9.41
C PHE A 101 -1.10 4.99 10.10
N PHE A 102 0.10 4.40 10.12
CA PHE A 102 0.29 3.03 10.57
C PHE A 102 1.68 2.78 11.14
N TYR A 103 1.78 1.81 12.04
CA TYR A 103 3.04 1.35 12.60
C TYR A 103 3.51 0.09 11.89
N VAL A 104 4.80 -0.02 11.66
CA VAL A 104 5.43 -1.20 11.06
C VAL A 104 6.59 -1.69 11.90
N ASP A 105 6.78 -3.00 11.94
CA ASP A 105 7.90 -3.63 12.65
C ASP A 105 9.18 -3.59 11.82
N ASP A 106 9.06 -3.59 10.51
CA ASP A 106 10.18 -3.47 9.57
C ASP A 106 9.75 -2.72 8.31
N TYR A 107 10.11 -1.44 8.20
CA TYR A 107 9.79 -0.62 7.04
C TYR A 107 10.42 -1.11 5.73
N ARG A 108 11.42 -2.00 5.78
CA ARG A 108 12.03 -2.59 4.58
C ARG A 108 11.11 -3.61 3.90
N THR A 109 10.09 -4.10 4.64
CA THR A 109 9.09 -5.04 4.11
C THR A 109 7.88 -4.34 3.51
N ILE A 110 7.80 -3.00 3.64
CA ILE A 110 6.71 -2.24 3.07
C ILE A 110 6.81 -2.27 1.55
N ASP A 111 5.69 -2.57 0.92
CA ASP A 111 5.58 -2.31 -0.51
C ASP A 111 5.49 -0.80 -0.76
N TRP A 112 6.64 -0.22 -1.13
CA TRP A 112 6.76 1.19 -1.52
C TRP A 112 6.14 1.50 -2.89
N ALA A 113 5.29 0.61 -3.42
CA ALA A 113 4.68 0.73 -4.75
C ALA A 113 4.04 2.10 -5.00
N GLY A 114 3.56 2.76 -3.95
CA GLY A 114 3.05 4.14 -4.03
C GLY A 114 4.11 5.19 -4.36
N ASN A 115 5.40 4.90 -4.16
CA ASN A 115 6.52 5.82 -4.39
C ASN A 115 7.49 5.35 -5.48
N LYS A 116 7.18 4.23 -6.16
CA LYS A 116 7.97 3.82 -7.32
C LYS A 116 7.91 4.90 -8.40
N THR A 117 9.05 5.20 -8.97
CA THR A 117 9.05 5.98 -10.21
C THR A 117 8.26 5.24 -11.30
N PRO A 118 7.73 5.93 -12.30
CA PRO A 118 7.07 5.27 -13.43
C PRO A 118 7.94 4.18 -14.07
N GLN A 119 9.27 4.37 -14.09
CA GLN A 119 10.21 3.39 -14.62
C GLN A 119 10.28 2.14 -13.73
N GLU A 120 10.46 2.29 -12.42
CA GLU A 120 10.52 1.16 -11.48
C GLU A 120 9.23 0.35 -11.49
N ALA A 121 8.07 1.02 -11.52
CA ALA A 121 6.79 0.36 -11.61
C ALA A 121 6.61 -0.40 -12.95
N ALA A 122 7.07 0.19 -14.05
CA ALA A 122 7.05 -0.45 -15.36
C ALA A 122 7.98 -1.66 -15.43
N ASP A 123 9.21 -1.55 -14.89
CA ASP A 123 10.19 -2.64 -14.89
C ASP A 123 9.69 -3.85 -14.11
N GLU A 124 9.03 -3.63 -12.98
CA GLU A 124 8.45 -4.71 -12.19
C GLU A 124 7.33 -5.44 -12.93
N VAL A 125 6.41 -4.71 -13.54
CA VAL A 125 5.33 -5.31 -14.34
C VAL A 125 5.90 -5.98 -15.60
N ALA A 126 6.92 -5.41 -16.23
CA ALA A 126 7.63 -6.04 -17.32
C ALA A 126 8.21 -7.40 -16.93
N ALA A 127 8.88 -7.47 -15.77
CA ALA A 127 9.42 -8.72 -15.25
C ALA A 127 8.32 -9.77 -14.97
N MET A 128 7.17 -9.36 -14.44
CA MET A 128 6.02 -10.27 -14.24
C MET A 128 5.53 -10.84 -15.58
N ILE A 129 5.42 -10.01 -16.63
CA ILE A 129 4.97 -10.46 -17.95
C ILE A 129 6.02 -11.36 -18.62
N GLU A 130 7.31 -11.04 -18.48
CA GLU A 130 8.41 -11.86 -19.00
C GLU A 130 8.43 -13.25 -18.39
N ALA A 131 8.16 -13.34 -17.06
CA ALA A 131 8.10 -14.61 -16.33
C ALA A 131 6.93 -15.53 -16.72
N LEU A 132 5.91 -15.01 -17.41
CA LEU A 132 4.82 -15.84 -17.94
C LEU A 132 5.35 -16.81 -19.00
N PRO A 133 4.88 -18.08 -19.00
CA PRO A 133 5.17 -19.03 -20.08
C PRO A 133 4.81 -18.47 -21.45
N ASP A 134 5.38 -19.08 -22.50
CA ASP A 134 4.95 -18.81 -23.87
C ASP A 134 3.45 -19.09 -24.00
N VAL A 135 2.75 -18.27 -24.77
CA VAL A 135 1.27 -18.33 -24.91
C VAL A 135 0.78 -19.74 -25.29
N ASP A 136 1.54 -20.45 -26.12
CA ASP A 136 1.20 -21.81 -26.57
C ASP A 136 1.31 -22.86 -25.43
N LYS A 137 2.11 -22.57 -24.41
CA LYS A 137 2.37 -23.46 -23.27
C LYS A 137 1.48 -23.15 -22.06
N LEU A 138 0.68 -22.08 -22.10
CA LEU A 138 -0.19 -21.70 -21.00
C LEU A 138 -1.29 -22.75 -20.77
N SER A 139 -1.48 -23.04 -19.47
CA SER A 139 -2.52 -23.92 -18.93
C SER A 139 -3.42 -23.14 -17.96
N LEU A 140 -4.44 -23.81 -17.41
CA LEU A 140 -5.29 -23.22 -16.36
C LEU A 140 -4.53 -22.98 -15.05
N ASP A 141 -3.44 -23.69 -14.80
CA ASP A 141 -2.60 -23.50 -13.62
C ASP A 141 -1.91 -22.13 -13.64
N ASP A 142 -1.71 -21.54 -14.83
CA ASP A 142 -1.09 -20.22 -15.01
C ASP A 142 -2.09 -19.07 -14.86
N ALA A 143 -3.38 -19.37 -14.70
CA ALA A 143 -4.45 -18.35 -14.65
C ALA A 143 -4.22 -17.31 -13.55
N ALA A 144 -3.71 -17.72 -12.38
CA ALA A 144 -3.42 -16.83 -11.27
C ALA A 144 -2.28 -15.85 -11.63
N ALA A 145 -1.18 -16.35 -12.21
CA ALA A 145 -0.03 -15.54 -12.60
C ALA A 145 -0.39 -14.54 -13.71
N VAL A 146 -1.16 -14.98 -14.71
CA VAL A 146 -1.65 -14.10 -15.78
C VAL A 146 -2.58 -13.03 -15.22
N GLY A 147 -3.49 -13.39 -14.30
CA GLY A 147 -4.40 -12.44 -13.65
C GLY A 147 -3.65 -11.41 -12.81
N GLN A 148 -2.62 -11.81 -12.08
CA GLN A 148 -1.76 -10.89 -11.31
C GLN A 148 -1.02 -9.92 -12.21
N ALA A 149 -0.39 -10.38 -13.28
CA ALA A 149 0.30 -9.52 -14.24
C ALA A 149 -0.66 -8.53 -14.90
N GLN A 150 -1.87 -8.95 -15.25
CA GLN A 150 -2.89 -8.06 -15.80
C GLN A 150 -3.33 -7.01 -14.81
N SER A 151 -3.60 -7.39 -13.57
CA SER A 151 -4.00 -6.47 -12.50
C SER A 151 -2.91 -5.45 -12.22
N ALA A 152 -1.65 -5.89 -12.13
CA ALA A 152 -0.49 -5.02 -11.94
C ALA A 152 -0.33 -4.04 -13.11
N TYR A 153 -0.47 -4.50 -14.36
CA TYR A 153 -0.43 -3.61 -15.54
C TYR A 153 -1.56 -2.56 -15.49
N ASN A 154 -2.77 -2.96 -15.12
CA ASN A 154 -3.92 -2.04 -15.08
C ASN A 154 -3.75 -0.96 -13.99
N ALA A 155 -3.06 -1.28 -12.89
CA ALA A 155 -2.78 -0.37 -11.78
C ALA A 155 -1.67 0.65 -12.09
N LEU A 156 -0.88 0.47 -13.16
CA LEU A 156 0.15 1.43 -13.55
C LEU A 156 -0.45 2.79 -13.94
N SER A 157 0.31 3.87 -13.67
CA SER A 157 0.03 5.19 -14.23
C SER A 157 0.17 5.17 -15.77
N ASP A 158 -0.40 6.16 -16.44
CA ASP A 158 -0.27 6.26 -17.90
C ASP A 158 1.19 6.42 -18.34
N GLU A 159 1.99 7.13 -17.55
CA GLU A 159 3.43 7.29 -17.77
C GLU A 159 4.17 5.95 -17.68
N ALA A 160 3.89 5.15 -16.64
CA ALA A 160 4.49 3.83 -16.49
C ALA A 160 4.03 2.85 -17.57
N LYS A 161 2.74 2.88 -17.97
CA LYS A 161 2.23 2.08 -19.11
C LYS A 161 2.94 2.38 -20.42
N ALA A 162 3.27 3.67 -20.65
CA ALA A 162 3.98 4.08 -21.84
C ALA A 162 5.42 3.53 -21.93
N LEU A 163 6.01 3.14 -20.79
CA LEU A 163 7.34 2.53 -20.71
C LEU A 163 7.34 1.02 -20.97
N ILE A 164 6.19 0.36 -20.86
CA ILE A 164 6.05 -1.06 -21.22
C ILE A 164 6.17 -1.23 -22.74
N SER A 165 7.07 -2.12 -23.16
CA SER A 165 7.25 -2.38 -24.60
C SER A 165 5.98 -2.98 -25.22
N LYS A 166 5.76 -2.66 -26.50
CA LYS A 166 4.61 -3.21 -27.26
C LYS A 166 4.61 -4.74 -27.28
N ASN A 167 5.78 -5.36 -27.33
CA ASN A 167 5.91 -6.82 -27.34
C ASN A 167 5.40 -7.44 -26.03
N LEU A 168 5.75 -6.86 -24.88
CA LEU A 168 5.27 -7.30 -23.58
C LEU A 168 3.77 -7.09 -23.43
N LYS A 169 3.26 -5.96 -23.88
CA LYS A 169 1.82 -5.72 -23.89
C LYS A 169 1.08 -6.75 -24.75
N THR A 170 1.59 -7.06 -25.93
CA THR A 170 1.02 -8.07 -26.82
C THR A 170 1.06 -9.47 -26.18
N LYS A 171 2.18 -9.83 -25.52
CA LYS A 171 2.31 -11.09 -24.78
C LYS A 171 1.26 -11.20 -23.69
N LEU A 172 1.08 -10.14 -22.88
CA LEU A 172 0.09 -10.11 -21.81
C LEU A 172 -1.34 -10.27 -22.36
N ASP A 173 -1.70 -9.51 -23.38
CA ASP A 173 -3.04 -9.58 -23.99
C ASP A 173 -3.33 -10.97 -24.56
N ALA A 174 -2.35 -11.58 -25.23
CA ALA A 174 -2.47 -12.94 -25.75
C ALA A 174 -2.59 -13.98 -24.62
N ALA A 175 -1.83 -13.81 -23.53
CA ALA A 175 -1.92 -14.69 -22.36
C ALA A 175 -3.30 -14.62 -21.71
N VAL A 176 -3.84 -13.43 -21.50
CA VAL A 176 -5.19 -13.22 -20.95
C VAL A 176 -6.25 -13.86 -21.85
N ALA A 177 -6.16 -13.65 -23.15
CA ALA A 177 -7.10 -14.25 -24.12
C ALA A 177 -7.02 -15.80 -24.12
N LYS A 178 -5.82 -16.35 -24.02
CA LYS A 178 -5.59 -17.80 -23.95
C LYS A 178 -6.22 -18.40 -22.68
N ILE A 179 -5.99 -17.82 -21.51
CA ILE A 179 -6.60 -18.27 -20.25
C ILE A 179 -8.13 -18.22 -20.33
N ALA A 180 -8.69 -17.12 -20.84
CA ALA A 180 -10.14 -16.99 -21.01
C ALA A 180 -10.72 -18.08 -21.95
N GLN A 181 -9.99 -18.45 -23.01
CA GLN A 181 -10.38 -19.53 -23.92
C GLN A 181 -10.35 -20.91 -23.20
N LEU A 182 -9.28 -21.20 -22.45
CA LEU A 182 -9.14 -22.45 -21.71
C LEU A 182 -10.25 -22.61 -20.66
N GLN A 183 -10.60 -21.54 -19.96
CA GLN A 183 -11.71 -21.53 -18.99
C GLN A 183 -13.07 -21.84 -19.65
N LYS A 184 -13.33 -21.26 -20.82
CA LYS A 184 -14.57 -21.54 -21.58
C LYS A 184 -14.64 -22.96 -22.09
N THR A 185 -13.51 -23.56 -22.47
CA THR A 185 -13.46 -24.95 -22.94
C THR A 185 -13.72 -25.89 -21.77
N ASN A 186 -13.09 -25.65 -20.62
CA ASN A 186 -13.29 -26.46 -19.41
C ASN A 186 -14.74 -26.44 -18.90
N GLN A 187 -15.45 -25.31 -19.05
CA GLN A 187 -16.88 -25.19 -18.67
C GLN A 187 -17.85 -25.94 -19.61
N LYS A 188 -17.42 -26.33 -20.81
CA LYS A 188 -18.27 -27.05 -21.76
C LYS A 188 -18.18 -28.57 -21.62
N GLU A 189 -17.22 -29.07 -20.84
CA GLU A 189 -17.02 -30.51 -20.63
C GLU A 189 -17.79 -31.04 -19.39
N PHE A 190 -18.61 -30.22 -18.77
CA PHE A 190 -19.57 -30.56 -17.70
C PHE A 190 -21.00 -30.26 -18.15
#